data_a7fcbcc27548ecc681e920211597b659
#
_entry.id   a7fcbcc27548ecc681e920211597b659
#
_cell.length_a   1.000
_cell.length_b   1.000
_cell.length_c   1.000
_cell.angle_alpha   90.00
_cell.angle_beta   90.00
_cell.angle_gamma   90.00
#
_symmetry.space_group_name_H-M   'P 1'
#
loop_
_entity.id
_entity.type
_entity.pdbx_description
1 polymer ?
#
loop_
_entity_poly.entity_id
_entity_poly.type
_entity_poly.pdbx_seq_one_letter_code
_entity_poly.pdbx_strand_id
1 'polypeptide(L)'
;MVFMKKNRNSNPVALVPILVFLVLYLGTGIIFEYVMKIPMGFYNVPIIVAFMAAILVACMQNSQLKFDEKLDVMAKGLADRNIVTMLLIFITAGIFVGVVGRSSAESVAYFMLSIIPAKFAVAVLFIVACFVSTAMGTSVGTITLITPIAVAVSEASGFSMALCVASVMGGAMFGDNLSVISDTTIAATKTQGVEMRDKFRVNLYIAAPAAIVTVIRLLLFGRPESIPDVEVLSYNFLKVLPYIAVLVLAIVGINVFVVLTSGIILSGVIGFIYGD
;
A
#
# COMPACT_ATOMS: atom_id res chain seq x y z
N MET A 1 6.81 -6.49 -37.65
CA MET A 1 6.48 -5.09 -37.36
C MET A 1 7.71 -4.46 -36.74
N VAL A 2 8.47 -3.70 -37.54
CA VAL A 2 9.79 -3.18 -37.19
C VAL A 2 9.62 -2.02 -36.22
N PHE A 3 10.03 -2.17 -34.97
CA PHE A 3 10.12 -1.05 -34.03
C PHE A 3 11.24 -0.12 -34.50
N MET A 4 10.86 0.97 -35.13
CA MET A 4 11.77 2.09 -35.41
C MET A 4 12.31 2.60 -34.06
N LYS A 5 13.59 2.36 -33.84
CA LYS A 5 14.38 2.93 -32.76
C LYS A 5 14.47 4.44 -32.99
N LYS A 6 13.45 5.19 -32.51
CA LYS A 6 13.49 6.64 -32.50
C LYS A 6 14.56 7.03 -31.48
N ASN A 7 15.69 7.52 -31.95
CA ASN A 7 16.75 8.12 -31.15
C ASN A 7 16.12 9.28 -30.36
N ARG A 8 15.58 9.00 -29.15
CA ARG A 8 15.14 10.02 -28.21
C ARG A 8 16.42 10.51 -27.54
N ASN A 9 16.91 11.68 -27.96
CA ASN A 9 17.91 12.41 -27.19
C ASN A 9 17.32 12.57 -25.78
N SER A 10 17.97 11.91 -24.79
CA SER A 10 17.58 12.06 -23.39
C SER A 10 17.82 13.52 -22.99
N ASN A 11 16.77 14.19 -22.55
CA ASN A 11 16.88 15.56 -22.07
C ASN A 11 16.82 15.56 -20.53
N PRO A 12 17.94 15.77 -19.83
CA PRO A 12 17.97 15.77 -18.36
C PRO A 12 17.11 16.89 -17.74
N VAL A 13 16.81 17.96 -18.51
CA VAL A 13 15.92 19.04 -18.05
C VAL A 13 14.51 18.51 -17.74
N ALA A 14 14.08 17.42 -18.36
CA ALA A 14 12.80 16.78 -18.04
C ALA A 14 12.71 16.27 -16.59
N LEU A 15 13.83 16.09 -15.88
CA LEU A 15 13.87 15.68 -14.49
C LEU A 15 13.79 16.85 -13.49
N VAL A 16 13.87 18.08 -13.95
CA VAL A 16 13.84 19.28 -13.08
C VAL A 16 12.58 19.33 -12.20
N PRO A 17 11.36 19.02 -12.68
CA PRO A 17 10.17 19.00 -11.80
C PRO A 17 10.31 18.02 -10.64
N ILE A 18 10.90 16.84 -10.87
CA ILE A 18 11.14 15.85 -9.82
C ILE A 18 12.16 16.38 -8.82
N LEU A 19 13.23 17.03 -9.30
CA LEU A 19 14.23 17.66 -8.44
C LEU A 19 13.59 18.76 -7.57
N VAL A 20 12.76 19.61 -8.16
CA VAL A 20 12.02 20.66 -7.43
C VAL A 20 11.13 20.05 -6.34
N PHE A 21 10.38 18.99 -6.67
CA PHE A 21 9.60 18.25 -5.68
C PHE A 21 10.46 17.77 -4.51
N LEU A 22 11.57 17.08 -4.81
CA LEU A 22 12.46 16.54 -3.78
C LEU A 22 13.08 17.65 -2.92
N VAL A 23 13.57 18.73 -3.54
CA VAL A 23 14.19 19.86 -2.81
C VAL A 23 13.16 20.55 -1.91
N LEU A 24 11.95 20.80 -2.40
CA LEU A 24 10.89 21.40 -1.59
C LEU A 24 10.47 20.50 -0.46
N TYR A 25 10.12 19.24 -0.74
CA TYR A 25 9.58 18.35 0.28
C TYR A 25 10.64 17.93 1.31
N LEU A 26 11.79 17.42 0.85
CA LEU A 26 12.88 17.01 1.76
C LEU A 26 13.55 18.24 2.41
N GLY A 27 13.78 19.31 1.65
CA GLY A 27 14.42 20.51 2.17
C GLY A 27 13.60 21.17 3.28
N THR A 28 12.30 21.36 3.06
CA THR A 28 11.41 21.91 4.11
C THR A 28 11.26 20.94 5.28
N GLY A 29 11.13 19.63 5.04
CA GLY A 29 11.07 18.61 6.08
C GLY A 29 12.31 18.63 6.97
N ILE A 30 13.50 18.67 6.38
CA ILE A 30 14.79 18.77 7.10
C ILE A 30 14.86 20.07 7.92
N ILE A 31 14.44 21.20 7.33
CA ILE A 31 14.46 22.49 8.04
C ILE A 31 13.53 22.43 9.26
N PHE A 32 12.30 21.97 9.11
CA PHE A 32 11.35 21.89 10.21
C PHE A 32 11.79 20.89 11.30
N GLU A 33 12.22 19.68 10.92
CA GLU A 33 12.58 18.63 11.88
C GLU A 33 13.90 18.93 12.60
N TYR A 34 14.97 19.28 11.84
CA TYR A 34 16.32 19.36 12.41
C TYR A 34 16.77 20.78 12.76
N VAL A 35 16.34 21.79 12.01
CA VAL A 35 16.76 23.18 12.27
C VAL A 35 15.78 23.86 13.22
N MET A 36 14.47 23.77 12.94
CA MET A 36 13.43 24.40 13.78
C MET A 36 13.01 23.50 14.95
N LYS A 37 13.43 22.23 14.97
CA LYS A 37 13.11 21.23 16.01
C LYS A 37 11.60 21.07 16.25
N ILE A 38 10.81 21.18 15.18
CA ILE A 38 9.38 20.98 15.23
C ILE A 38 9.12 19.46 15.11
N PRO A 39 8.47 18.82 16.11
CA PRO A 39 8.17 17.40 16.05
C PRO A 39 7.35 17.08 14.78
N MET A 40 7.70 15.98 14.12
CA MET A 40 7.08 15.55 12.86
C MET A 40 7.16 16.61 11.74
N GLY A 41 8.27 17.31 11.63
CA GLY A 41 8.49 18.42 10.70
C GLY A 41 8.21 18.09 9.24
N PHE A 42 8.43 16.85 8.81
CA PHE A 42 8.11 16.39 7.46
C PHE A 42 6.60 16.40 7.13
N TYR A 43 5.73 16.39 8.14
CA TYR A 43 4.27 16.44 7.95
C TYR A 43 3.71 17.87 7.93
N ASN A 44 4.51 18.88 8.30
CA ASN A 44 4.06 20.28 8.33
C ASN A 44 3.86 20.87 6.93
N VAL A 45 4.55 20.33 5.92
CA VAL A 45 4.31 20.70 4.53
C VAL A 45 3.53 19.58 3.84
N PRO A 46 2.26 19.81 3.47
CA PRO A 46 1.51 18.81 2.74
C PRO A 46 2.23 18.46 1.43
N ILE A 47 2.46 17.17 1.22
CA ILE A 47 3.14 16.63 0.04
C ILE A 47 2.51 17.14 -1.27
N ILE A 48 1.19 17.37 -1.25
CA ILE A 48 0.43 17.92 -2.39
C ILE A 48 0.96 19.30 -2.81
N VAL A 49 1.37 20.16 -1.85
CA VAL A 49 1.91 21.50 -2.16
C VAL A 49 3.22 21.37 -2.93
N ALA A 50 4.11 20.48 -2.51
CA ALA A 50 5.36 20.22 -3.22
C ALA A 50 5.12 19.63 -4.63
N PHE A 51 4.12 18.73 -4.78
CA PHE A 51 3.70 18.23 -6.09
C PHE A 51 3.12 19.32 -6.98
N MET A 52 2.26 20.20 -6.47
CA MET A 52 1.71 21.31 -7.25
C MET A 52 2.80 22.24 -7.75
N ALA A 53 3.79 22.56 -6.91
CA ALA A 53 4.95 23.36 -7.35
C ALA A 53 5.75 22.65 -8.47
N ALA A 54 5.96 21.33 -8.34
CA ALA A 54 6.63 20.55 -9.37
C ALA A 54 5.84 20.52 -10.69
N ILE A 55 4.52 20.37 -10.63
CA ILE A 55 3.63 20.44 -11.81
C ILE A 55 3.70 21.81 -12.47
N LEU A 56 3.70 22.90 -11.70
CA LEU A 56 3.85 24.25 -12.24
C LEU A 56 5.19 24.40 -12.99
N VAL A 57 6.29 23.92 -12.41
CA VAL A 57 7.60 23.90 -13.07
C VAL A 57 7.56 23.06 -14.35
N ALA A 58 6.92 21.89 -14.33
CA ALA A 58 6.74 21.06 -15.52
C ALA A 58 5.95 21.80 -16.62
N CYS A 59 4.91 22.54 -16.24
CA CYS A 59 4.14 23.37 -17.16
C CYS A 59 4.94 24.57 -17.72
N MET A 60 5.89 25.11 -16.97
CA MET A 60 6.76 26.17 -17.42
C MET A 60 7.87 25.69 -18.36
N GLN A 61 8.26 24.43 -18.25
CA GLN A 61 9.17 23.81 -19.20
C GLN A 61 8.52 23.76 -20.58
N ASN A 62 9.34 23.74 -21.63
CA ASN A 62 8.87 23.68 -23.00
C ASN A 62 7.88 24.81 -23.36
N SER A 63 8.37 26.05 -23.31
CA SER A 63 7.61 27.28 -23.62
C SER A 63 7.06 27.33 -25.05
N GLN A 64 7.51 26.42 -25.93
CA GLN A 64 7.03 26.32 -27.32
C GLN A 64 5.64 25.69 -27.43
N LEU A 65 5.23 24.88 -26.44
CA LEU A 65 3.92 24.24 -26.42
C LEU A 65 2.88 25.17 -25.79
N LYS A 66 1.71 25.26 -26.42
CA LYS A 66 0.54 25.92 -25.84
C LYS A 66 0.03 25.16 -24.63
N PHE A 67 -0.74 25.84 -23.78
CA PHE A 67 -1.27 25.24 -22.56
C PHE A 67 -2.13 23.99 -22.84
N ASP A 68 -2.99 24.04 -23.86
CA ASP A 68 -3.83 22.92 -24.25
C ASP A 68 -3.01 21.69 -24.70
N GLU A 69 -1.91 21.91 -25.43
CA GLU A 69 -1.00 20.83 -25.82
C GLU A 69 -0.30 20.19 -24.61
N LYS A 70 0.00 21.00 -23.58
CA LYS A 70 0.56 20.50 -22.31
C LYS A 70 -0.48 19.67 -21.56
N LEU A 71 -1.75 20.12 -21.53
CA LEU A 71 -2.85 19.35 -20.95
C LEU A 71 -3.05 18.01 -21.66
N ASP A 72 -2.94 17.96 -22.99
CA ASP A 72 -3.01 16.71 -23.75
C ASP A 72 -1.89 15.73 -23.37
N VAL A 73 -0.68 16.23 -23.15
CA VAL A 73 0.45 15.40 -22.69
C VAL A 73 0.19 14.87 -21.27
N MET A 74 -0.33 15.71 -20.38
CA MET A 74 -0.70 15.30 -19.02
C MET A 74 -1.84 14.27 -19.03
N ALA A 75 -2.87 14.48 -19.86
CA ALA A 75 -3.99 13.56 -20.03
C ALA A 75 -3.51 12.19 -20.53
N LYS A 76 -2.58 12.16 -21.50
CA LYS A 76 -1.96 10.89 -21.96
C LYS A 76 -1.19 10.17 -20.84
N GLY A 77 -0.53 10.93 -19.94
CA GLY A 77 0.11 10.37 -18.76
C GLY A 77 -0.90 9.76 -17.79
N LEU A 78 -2.00 10.48 -17.51
CA LEU A 78 -3.07 9.99 -16.64
C LEU A 78 -3.83 8.78 -17.22
N ALA A 79 -3.89 8.66 -18.54
CA ALA A 79 -4.50 7.53 -19.23
C ALA A 79 -3.61 6.28 -19.24
N ASP A 80 -2.42 6.31 -18.63
CA ASP A 80 -1.61 5.10 -18.46
C ASP A 80 -2.37 4.06 -17.66
N ARG A 81 -2.33 2.81 -18.14
CA ARG A 81 -3.07 1.69 -17.54
C ARG A 81 -2.77 1.52 -16.05
N ASN A 82 -1.51 1.68 -15.65
CA ASN A 82 -1.11 1.49 -14.25
C ASN A 82 -1.70 2.59 -13.37
N ILE A 83 -1.67 3.85 -13.84
CA ILE A 83 -2.23 4.99 -13.11
C ILE A 83 -3.75 4.81 -12.94
N VAL A 84 -4.46 4.49 -14.02
CA VAL A 84 -5.90 4.24 -13.97
C VAL A 84 -6.22 3.07 -13.02
N THR A 85 -5.44 1.99 -13.09
CA THR A 85 -5.62 0.84 -12.20
C THR A 85 -5.43 1.23 -10.73
N MET A 86 -4.38 2.00 -10.40
CA MET A 86 -4.14 2.47 -9.03
C MET A 86 -5.27 3.37 -8.52
N LEU A 87 -5.75 4.31 -9.35
CA LEU A 87 -6.87 5.19 -8.98
C LEU A 87 -8.14 4.38 -8.68
N LEU A 88 -8.46 3.40 -9.52
CA LEU A 88 -9.61 2.53 -9.31
C LEU A 88 -9.46 1.67 -8.04
N ILE A 89 -8.25 1.16 -7.75
CA ILE A 89 -7.98 0.43 -6.51
C ILE A 89 -8.24 1.35 -5.30
N PHE A 90 -7.73 2.56 -5.29
CA PHE A 90 -7.94 3.49 -4.16
C PHE A 90 -9.41 3.86 -3.98
N ILE A 91 -10.14 4.11 -5.07
CA ILE A 91 -11.58 4.41 -5.02
C ILE A 91 -12.36 3.21 -4.46
N THR A 92 -12.16 2.01 -5.01
CA THR A 92 -12.84 0.78 -4.55
C THR A 92 -12.48 0.44 -3.11
N ALA A 93 -11.23 0.60 -2.72
CA ALA A 93 -10.81 0.37 -1.35
C ALA A 93 -11.40 1.40 -0.37
N GLY A 94 -11.50 2.67 -0.78
CA GLY A 94 -12.19 3.69 0.01
C GLY A 94 -13.68 3.37 0.21
N ILE A 95 -14.36 2.90 -0.85
CA ILE A 95 -15.75 2.43 -0.75
C ILE A 95 -15.84 1.22 0.18
N PHE A 96 -14.94 0.24 0.05
CA PHE A 96 -14.90 -0.92 0.94
C PHE A 96 -14.79 -0.52 2.41
N VAL A 97 -13.82 0.33 2.75
CA VAL A 97 -13.64 0.82 4.13
C VAL A 97 -14.86 1.57 4.64
N GLY A 98 -15.48 2.40 3.80
CA GLY A 98 -16.69 3.15 4.15
C GLY A 98 -17.90 2.24 4.40
N VAL A 99 -18.09 1.21 3.58
CA VAL A 99 -19.24 0.28 3.69
C VAL A 99 -19.04 -0.73 4.82
N VAL A 100 -17.81 -1.23 5.01
CA VAL A 100 -17.48 -2.18 6.09
C VAL A 100 -17.64 -1.52 7.47
N GLY A 101 -17.29 -0.25 7.57
CA GLY A 101 -17.38 0.52 8.81
C GLY A 101 -16.34 0.09 9.86
N ARG A 102 -16.23 0.92 10.91
CA ARG A 102 -15.29 0.72 12.01
C ARG A 102 -15.60 -0.53 12.83
N SER A 103 -16.87 -0.77 13.10
CA SER A 103 -17.36 -1.90 13.91
C SER A 103 -16.96 -3.27 13.36
N SER A 104 -16.92 -3.43 12.03
CA SER A 104 -16.46 -4.66 11.40
C SER A 104 -14.95 -4.83 11.49
N ALA A 105 -14.17 -3.74 11.31
CA ALA A 105 -12.72 -3.78 11.48
C ALA A 105 -12.32 -4.14 12.93
N GLU A 106 -12.99 -3.57 13.92
CA GLU A 106 -12.82 -3.92 15.34
C GLU A 106 -13.17 -5.39 15.60
N SER A 107 -14.27 -5.88 15.04
CA SER A 107 -14.66 -7.30 15.17
C SER A 107 -13.59 -8.25 14.60
N VAL A 108 -12.96 -7.89 13.48
CA VAL A 108 -11.84 -8.66 12.91
C VAL A 108 -10.62 -8.64 13.83
N ALA A 109 -10.25 -7.48 14.36
CA ALA A 109 -9.13 -7.36 15.27
C ALA A 109 -9.34 -8.19 16.54
N TYR A 110 -10.52 -8.12 17.13
CA TYR A 110 -10.88 -8.91 18.32
C TYR A 110 -10.94 -10.41 18.04
N PHE A 111 -11.49 -10.80 16.89
CA PHE A 111 -11.47 -12.19 16.44
C PHE A 111 -10.03 -12.70 16.29
N MET A 112 -9.15 -11.91 15.66
CA MET A 112 -7.74 -12.27 15.50
C MET A 112 -7.05 -12.41 16.87
N LEU A 113 -7.27 -11.48 17.79
CA LEU A 113 -6.66 -11.49 19.13
C LEU A 113 -7.25 -12.58 20.05
N SER A 114 -8.46 -13.08 19.76
CA SER A 114 -9.03 -14.22 20.48
C SER A 114 -8.30 -15.54 20.15
N ILE A 115 -7.70 -15.62 18.96
CA ILE A 115 -6.98 -16.83 18.49
C ILE A 115 -5.48 -16.70 18.72
N ILE A 116 -4.93 -15.50 18.51
CA ILE A 116 -3.49 -15.23 18.50
C ILE A 116 -3.16 -14.31 19.68
N PRO A 117 -2.23 -14.70 20.57
CA PRO A 117 -1.79 -13.80 21.64
C PRO A 117 -1.34 -12.44 21.08
N ALA A 118 -1.75 -11.35 21.71
CA ALA A 118 -1.51 -9.99 21.24
C ALA A 118 -0.06 -9.73 20.85
N LYS A 119 0.91 -10.25 21.60
CA LYS A 119 2.35 -10.11 21.32
C LYS A 119 2.79 -10.58 19.94
N PHE A 120 2.01 -11.42 19.25
CA PHE A 120 2.32 -11.92 17.92
C PHE A 120 1.55 -11.19 16.81
N ALA A 121 0.59 -10.33 17.16
CA ALA A 121 -0.32 -9.70 16.21
C ALA A 121 0.41 -9.00 15.06
N VAL A 122 1.45 -8.23 15.37
CA VAL A 122 2.21 -7.47 14.36
C VAL A 122 3.00 -8.38 13.42
N ALA A 123 3.58 -9.47 13.94
CA ALA A 123 4.29 -10.46 13.12
C ALA A 123 3.31 -11.20 12.20
N VAL A 124 2.11 -11.50 12.68
CA VAL A 124 1.05 -12.13 11.87
C VAL A 124 0.58 -11.20 10.77
N LEU A 125 0.37 -9.89 11.05
CA LEU A 125 0.06 -8.91 10.02
C LEU A 125 1.11 -8.88 8.90
N PHE A 126 2.40 -8.91 9.26
CA PHE A 126 3.49 -8.99 8.27
C PHE A 126 3.39 -10.26 7.41
N ILE A 127 3.24 -11.42 8.04
CA ILE A 127 3.17 -12.71 7.35
C ILE A 127 1.94 -12.79 6.43
N VAL A 128 0.78 -12.38 6.91
CA VAL A 128 -0.46 -12.34 6.10
C VAL A 128 -0.28 -11.43 4.89
N ALA A 129 0.29 -10.24 5.10
CA ALA A 129 0.56 -9.31 4.00
C ALA A 129 1.56 -9.90 2.97
N CYS A 130 2.58 -10.67 3.40
CA CYS A 130 3.48 -11.38 2.49
C CYS A 130 2.71 -12.35 1.59
N PHE A 131 1.86 -13.20 2.16
CA PHE A 131 1.10 -14.19 1.40
C PHE A 131 0.07 -13.56 0.47
N VAL A 132 -0.71 -12.62 0.96
CA VAL A 132 -1.73 -11.92 0.17
C VAL A 132 -1.08 -11.20 -1.01
N SER A 133 0.01 -10.47 -0.78
CA SER A 133 0.69 -9.73 -1.84
C SER A 133 1.35 -10.64 -2.88
N THR A 134 1.93 -11.77 -2.44
CA THR A 134 2.48 -12.76 -3.37
C THR A 134 1.38 -13.34 -4.27
N ALA A 135 0.21 -13.62 -3.71
CA ALA A 135 -0.93 -14.19 -4.43
C ALA A 135 -1.63 -13.17 -5.34
N MET A 136 -1.82 -11.93 -4.89
CA MET A 136 -2.47 -10.87 -5.67
C MET A 136 -1.54 -10.22 -6.72
N GLY A 137 -0.24 -10.28 -6.50
CA GLY A 137 0.75 -9.63 -7.37
C GLY A 137 0.76 -8.11 -7.32
N THR A 138 0.32 -7.52 -6.19
CA THR A 138 0.29 -6.08 -6.00
C THR A 138 0.50 -5.68 -4.55
N SER A 139 1.55 -4.89 -4.28
CA SER A 139 1.77 -4.31 -2.95
C SER A 139 0.71 -3.26 -2.61
N VAL A 140 0.35 -2.41 -3.56
CA VAL A 140 -0.65 -1.34 -3.37
C VAL A 140 -2.01 -1.92 -2.98
N GLY A 141 -2.49 -2.93 -3.72
CA GLY A 141 -3.75 -3.59 -3.41
C GLY A 141 -3.75 -4.25 -2.04
N THR A 142 -2.65 -4.90 -1.69
CA THR A 142 -2.48 -5.57 -0.38
C THR A 142 -2.45 -4.57 0.76
N ILE A 143 -1.67 -3.48 0.64
CA ILE A 143 -1.61 -2.43 1.66
C ILE A 143 -2.99 -1.83 1.89
N THR A 144 -3.68 -1.46 0.82
CA THR A 144 -5.01 -0.86 0.90
C THR A 144 -6.04 -1.77 1.56
N LEU A 145 -5.93 -3.08 1.30
CA LEU A 145 -6.82 -4.08 1.84
C LEU A 145 -6.58 -4.36 3.33
N ILE A 146 -5.31 -4.50 3.74
CA ILE A 146 -4.97 -4.98 5.09
C ILE A 146 -4.79 -3.82 6.08
N THR A 147 -4.50 -2.59 5.62
CA THR A 147 -4.28 -1.45 6.52
C THR A 147 -5.45 -1.18 7.48
N PRO A 148 -6.73 -1.24 7.08
CA PRO A 148 -7.84 -1.08 8.03
C PRO A 148 -7.81 -2.10 9.17
N ILE A 149 -7.44 -3.36 8.86
CA ILE A 149 -7.27 -4.41 9.88
C ILE A 149 -6.09 -4.06 10.80
N ALA A 150 -4.97 -3.58 10.24
CA ALA A 150 -3.79 -3.20 11.02
C ALA A 150 -4.08 -2.04 11.98
N VAL A 151 -4.88 -1.07 11.56
CA VAL A 151 -5.34 0.04 12.42
C VAL A 151 -6.18 -0.49 13.56
N ALA A 152 -7.19 -1.32 13.28
CA ALA A 152 -8.04 -1.90 14.31
C ALA A 152 -7.25 -2.82 15.29
N VAL A 153 -6.28 -3.58 14.77
CA VAL A 153 -5.36 -4.39 15.60
C VAL A 153 -4.50 -3.50 16.50
N SER A 154 -3.99 -2.39 16.00
CA SER A 154 -3.23 -1.41 16.81
C SER A 154 -4.06 -0.90 17.98
N GLU A 155 -5.29 -0.47 17.72
CA GLU A 155 -6.22 0.04 18.74
C GLU A 155 -6.59 -1.04 19.78
N ALA A 156 -6.80 -2.29 19.32
CA ALA A 156 -7.20 -3.39 20.19
C ALA A 156 -6.05 -4.04 20.97
N SER A 157 -4.82 -4.01 20.45
CA SER A 157 -3.66 -4.70 21.04
C SER A 157 -2.70 -3.78 21.78
N GLY A 158 -2.88 -2.46 21.68
CA GLY A 158 -1.99 -1.45 22.27
C GLY A 158 -0.62 -1.33 21.59
N PHE A 159 -0.45 -1.89 20.39
CA PHE A 159 0.76 -1.65 19.59
C PHE A 159 0.68 -0.29 18.90
N SER A 160 1.84 0.31 18.67
CA SER A 160 1.96 1.51 17.85
C SER A 160 1.34 1.31 16.47
N MET A 161 0.46 2.23 16.06
CA MET A 161 -0.16 2.21 14.73
C MET A 161 0.88 2.23 13.62
N ALA A 162 1.95 3.01 13.81
CA ALA A 162 3.06 3.06 12.85
C ALA A 162 3.71 1.70 12.66
N LEU A 163 3.90 0.92 13.74
CA LEU A 163 4.48 -0.42 13.66
C LEU A 163 3.55 -1.40 12.95
N CYS A 164 2.25 -1.38 13.24
CA CYS A 164 1.26 -2.24 12.59
C CYS A 164 1.19 -1.97 11.08
N VAL A 165 1.07 -0.70 10.69
CA VAL A 165 1.01 -0.30 9.28
C VAL A 165 2.33 -0.57 8.56
N ALA A 166 3.48 -0.27 9.17
CA ALA A 166 4.79 -0.56 8.60
C ALA A 166 5.01 -2.07 8.37
N SER A 167 4.49 -2.91 9.26
CA SER A 167 4.55 -4.37 9.10
C SER A 167 3.73 -4.84 7.89
N VAL A 168 2.54 -4.29 7.69
CA VAL A 168 1.72 -4.57 6.48
C VAL A 168 2.45 -4.09 5.22
N MET A 169 3.00 -2.88 5.23
CA MET A 169 3.74 -2.34 4.09
C MET A 169 4.96 -3.20 3.75
N GLY A 170 5.76 -3.57 4.74
CA GLY A 170 6.93 -4.42 4.56
C GLY A 170 6.57 -5.80 4.00
N GLY A 171 5.53 -6.43 4.56
CA GLY A 171 5.01 -7.71 4.08
C GLY A 171 4.47 -7.63 2.64
N ALA A 172 3.71 -6.58 2.34
CA ALA A 172 3.16 -6.37 1.01
C ALA A 172 4.26 -6.16 -0.04
N MET A 173 5.28 -5.38 0.27
CA MET A 173 6.42 -5.16 -0.63
C MET A 173 7.25 -6.43 -0.83
N PHE A 174 7.43 -7.23 0.22
CA PHE A 174 8.09 -8.53 0.13
C PHE A 174 7.31 -9.47 -0.81
N GLY A 175 6.00 -9.59 -0.61
CA GLY A 175 5.14 -10.48 -1.40
C GLY A 175 5.08 -10.07 -2.88
N ASP A 176 4.92 -8.78 -3.16
CA ASP A 176 4.90 -8.23 -4.52
C ASP A 176 6.23 -8.52 -5.25
N ASN A 177 7.35 -8.36 -4.56
CA ASN A 177 8.66 -8.63 -5.11
C ASN A 177 8.88 -10.12 -5.45
N LEU A 178 8.24 -11.02 -4.74
CA LEU A 178 8.30 -12.47 -5.00
C LEU A 178 7.16 -12.98 -5.88
N SER A 179 6.14 -12.16 -6.16
CA SER A 179 5.03 -12.57 -7.01
C SER A 179 5.46 -12.76 -8.47
N VAL A 180 5.00 -13.85 -9.06
CA VAL A 180 5.22 -14.15 -10.49
C VAL A 180 4.19 -13.48 -11.40
N ILE A 181 3.12 -12.94 -10.82
CA ILE A 181 2.04 -12.25 -11.55
C ILE A 181 2.08 -10.73 -11.39
N SER A 182 3.02 -10.21 -10.62
CA SER A 182 3.20 -8.76 -10.42
C SER A 182 3.59 -8.06 -11.74
N ASP A 183 2.86 -6.99 -12.07
CA ASP A 183 3.11 -6.18 -13.27
C ASP A 183 4.54 -5.61 -13.29
N THR A 184 5.05 -5.17 -12.15
CA THR A 184 6.41 -4.64 -12.01
C THR A 184 7.46 -5.74 -12.26
N THR A 185 7.21 -6.94 -11.76
CA THR A 185 8.07 -8.10 -11.97
C THR A 185 8.05 -8.54 -13.44
N ILE A 186 6.86 -8.59 -14.05
CA ILE A 186 6.70 -8.94 -15.48
C ILE A 186 7.42 -7.89 -16.36
N ALA A 187 7.25 -6.61 -16.06
CA ALA A 187 7.90 -5.54 -16.80
C ALA A 187 9.44 -5.64 -16.70
N ALA A 188 9.97 -5.82 -15.49
CA ALA A 188 11.40 -5.93 -15.26
C ALA A 188 12.02 -7.13 -16.00
N THR A 189 11.41 -8.31 -15.91
CA THR A 189 11.94 -9.52 -16.54
C THR A 189 11.86 -9.46 -18.06
N LYS A 190 10.74 -9.00 -18.63
CA LYS A 190 10.55 -8.88 -20.08
C LYS A 190 11.48 -7.85 -20.70
N THR A 191 11.71 -6.72 -20.04
CA THR A 191 12.60 -5.67 -20.57
C THR A 191 14.07 -6.08 -20.53
N GLN A 192 14.47 -6.93 -19.59
CA GLN A 192 15.83 -7.45 -19.44
C GLN A 192 16.06 -8.79 -20.16
N GLY A 193 15.00 -9.39 -20.72
CA GLY A 193 15.12 -10.71 -21.38
C GLY A 193 15.46 -11.85 -20.43
N VAL A 194 15.09 -11.74 -19.15
CA VAL A 194 15.36 -12.73 -18.08
C VAL A 194 14.12 -13.58 -17.84
N GLU A 195 14.31 -14.87 -17.54
CA GLU A 195 13.21 -15.74 -17.18
C GLU A 195 12.64 -15.38 -15.79
N MET A 196 11.33 -15.44 -15.65
CA MET A 196 10.62 -15.16 -14.39
C MET A 196 11.11 -16.05 -13.25
N ARG A 197 11.41 -17.32 -13.55
CA ARG A 197 11.89 -18.29 -12.57
C ARG A 197 13.26 -17.90 -11.99
N ASP A 198 14.15 -17.39 -12.81
CA ASP A 198 15.48 -16.96 -12.36
C ASP A 198 15.38 -15.73 -11.47
N LYS A 199 14.57 -14.75 -11.87
CA LYS A 199 14.26 -13.57 -11.02
C LYS A 199 13.69 -13.98 -9.67
N PHE A 200 12.71 -14.87 -9.65
CA PHE A 200 12.10 -15.35 -8.40
C PHE A 200 13.15 -15.98 -7.49
N ARG A 201 13.98 -16.88 -8.03
CA ARG A 201 15.04 -17.57 -7.28
C ARG A 201 16.04 -16.60 -6.66
N VAL A 202 16.54 -15.66 -7.45
CA VAL A 202 17.50 -14.66 -6.98
C VAL A 202 16.88 -13.75 -5.92
N ASN A 203 15.68 -13.24 -6.18
CA ASN A 203 15.00 -12.39 -5.22
C ASN A 203 14.66 -13.09 -3.92
N LEU A 204 14.33 -14.37 -3.96
CA LEU A 204 14.08 -15.15 -2.75
C LEU A 204 15.32 -15.19 -1.85
N TYR A 205 16.52 -15.44 -2.42
CA TYR A 205 17.76 -15.43 -1.65
C TYR A 205 18.11 -14.06 -1.04
N ILE A 206 17.70 -12.98 -1.69
CA ILE A 206 17.95 -11.62 -1.20
C ILE A 206 16.90 -11.21 -0.17
N ALA A 207 15.62 -11.43 -0.47
CA ALA A 207 14.52 -10.93 0.34
C ALA A 207 14.19 -11.81 1.55
N ALA A 208 14.33 -13.15 1.45
CA ALA A 208 13.99 -14.05 2.54
C ALA A 208 14.79 -13.80 3.83
N PRO A 209 16.13 -13.57 3.80
CA PRO A 209 16.87 -13.21 5.01
C PRO A 209 16.34 -11.95 5.68
N ALA A 210 16.00 -10.92 4.89
CA ALA A 210 15.44 -9.68 5.41
C ALA A 210 14.06 -9.91 6.05
N ALA A 211 13.20 -10.72 5.43
CA ALA A 211 11.89 -11.07 6.00
C ALA A 211 12.03 -11.87 7.29
N ILE A 212 12.94 -12.85 7.35
CA ILE A 212 13.22 -13.64 8.56
C ILE A 212 13.71 -12.73 9.69
N VAL A 213 14.67 -11.84 9.42
CA VAL A 213 15.15 -10.86 10.40
C VAL A 213 14.03 -9.96 10.88
N THR A 214 13.16 -9.50 9.96
CA THR A 214 11.99 -8.69 10.30
C THR A 214 11.05 -9.43 11.24
N VAL A 215 10.67 -10.66 10.91
CA VAL A 215 9.80 -11.49 11.77
C VAL A 215 10.44 -11.70 13.15
N ILE A 216 11.73 -12.04 13.21
CA ILE A 216 12.45 -12.23 14.48
C ILE A 216 12.43 -10.91 15.30
N ARG A 217 12.69 -9.78 14.66
CA ARG A 217 12.62 -8.48 15.35
C ARG A 217 11.23 -8.15 15.85
N LEU A 218 10.18 -8.40 15.05
CA LEU A 218 8.80 -8.18 15.48
C LEU A 218 8.41 -9.08 16.66
N LEU A 219 8.90 -10.32 16.69
CA LEU A 219 8.64 -11.25 17.79
C LEU A 219 9.42 -10.91 19.09
N LEU A 220 10.65 -10.43 18.96
CA LEU A 220 11.52 -10.15 20.11
C LEU A 220 11.30 -8.75 20.69
N PHE A 221 11.12 -7.76 19.83
CA PHE A 221 11.08 -6.33 20.19
C PHE A 221 9.71 -5.70 20.02
N GLY A 222 8.78 -6.36 19.31
CA GLY A 222 7.39 -5.92 19.21
C GLY A 222 6.72 -6.06 20.58
N ARG A 223 6.51 -4.93 21.26
CA ARG A 223 5.81 -4.88 22.54
C ARG A 223 4.68 -3.86 22.44
N PRO A 224 3.52 -4.15 22.99
CA PRO A 224 2.45 -3.16 23.09
C PRO A 224 2.91 -2.01 23.98
N GLU A 225 2.58 -0.78 23.60
CA GLU A 225 2.87 0.45 24.36
C GLU A 225 1.96 0.57 25.58
N SER A 226 0.77 -0.01 25.49
CA SER A 226 -0.20 -0.13 26.57
C SER A 226 -0.72 -1.57 26.60
N ILE A 227 -0.95 -2.11 27.81
CA ILE A 227 -1.71 -3.36 27.94
C ILE A 227 -3.17 -2.92 27.92
N PRO A 228 -3.95 -3.23 26.87
CA PRO A 228 -5.37 -2.94 26.90
C PRO A 228 -5.98 -3.72 28.08
N ASP A 229 -6.85 -3.08 28.84
CA ASP A 229 -7.73 -3.80 29.75
C ASP A 229 -8.61 -4.71 28.88
N VAL A 230 -8.23 -5.98 28.81
CA VAL A 230 -8.92 -6.99 28.01
C VAL A 230 -10.15 -7.47 28.78
N GLU A 231 -11.04 -6.56 29.13
CA GLU A 231 -12.39 -6.92 29.53
C GLU A 231 -13.16 -7.30 28.26
N VAL A 232 -13.23 -8.61 28.08
CA VAL A 232 -14.10 -9.32 27.11
C VAL A 232 -14.10 -8.69 25.70
N LEU A 233 -13.15 -9.08 24.87
CA LEU A 233 -13.17 -8.81 23.42
C LEU A 233 -14.43 -9.47 22.81
N SER A 234 -15.53 -8.74 22.81
CA SER A 234 -16.75 -9.22 22.15
C SER A 234 -16.71 -8.84 20.68
N TYR A 235 -16.80 -9.82 19.80
CA TYR A 235 -16.87 -9.60 18.36
C TYR A 235 -18.12 -10.25 17.76
N ASN A 236 -18.62 -9.64 16.69
CA ASN A 236 -19.71 -10.22 15.92
C ASN A 236 -19.11 -10.97 14.71
N PHE A 237 -19.21 -12.30 14.70
CA PHE A 237 -18.65 -13.13 13.65
C PHE A 237 -19.20 -12.80 12.25
N LEU A 238 -20.45 -12.37 12.14
CA LEU A 238 -21.02 -11.97 10.85
C LEU A 238 -20.33 -10.71 10.29
N LYS A 239 -19.93 -9.78 11.16
CA LYS A 239 -19.16 -8.58 10.76
C LYS A 239 -17.71 -8.91 10.39
N VAL A 240 -17.19 -10.10 10.77
CA VAL A 240 -15.86 -10.58 10.38
C VAL A 240 -15.87 -11.20 8.97
N LEU A 241 -17.01 -11.78 8.55
CA LEU A 241 -17.11 -12.51 7.27
C LEU A 241 -16.64 -11.74 6.03
N PRO A 242 -16.94 -10.44 5.85
CA PRO A 242 -16.46 -9.69 4.68
C PRO A 242 -14.94 -9.68 4.57
N TYR A 243 -14.25 -9.48 5.68
CA TYR A 243 -12.78 -9.49 5.71
C TYR A 243 -12.20 -10.88 5.47
N ILE A 244 -12.81 -11.93 6.04
CA ILE A 244 -12.40 -13.32 5.78
C ILE A 244 -12.58 -13.64 4.30
N ALA A 245 -13.74 -13.31 3.70
CA ALA A 245 -13.99 -13.55 2.29
C ALA A 245 -12.97 -12.83 1.41
N VAL A 246 -12.72 -11.55 1.68
CA VAL A 246 -11.76 -10.74 0.95
C VAL A 246 -10.33 -11.31 1.09
N LEU A 247 -9.89 -11.72 2.27
CA LEU A 247 -8.57 -12.32 2.48
C LEU A 247 -8.44 -13.67 1.77
N VAL A 248 -9.46 -14.52 1.85
CA VAL A 248 -9.46 -15.83 1.17
C VAL A 248 -9.38 -15.64 -0.35
N LEU A 249 -10.21 -14.76 -0.92
CA LEU A 249 -10.19 -14.48 -2.35
C LEU A 249 -8.85 -13.88 -2.80
N ALA A 250 -8.25 -13.03 -1.96
CA ALA A 250 -6.94 -12.45 -2.21
C ALA A 250 -5.83 -13.50 -2.19
N ILE A 251 -5.84 -14.43 -1.22
CA ILE A 251 -4.87 -15.54 -1.12
C ILE A 251 -5.01 -16.51 -2.31
N VAL A 252 -6.21 -16.72 -2.81
CA VAL A 252 -6.45 -17.52 -4.03
C VAL A 252 -5.91 -16.82 -5.29
N GLY A 253 -5.55 -15.53 -5.21
CA GLY A 253 -4.98 -14.77 -6.32
C GLY A 253 -6.03 -14.17 -7.26
N ILE A 254 -7.24 -13.94 -6.77
CA ILE A 254 -8.30 -13.27 -7.53
C ILE A 254 -7.95 -11.79 -7.71
N ASN A 255 -8.38 -11.22 -8.82
CA ASN A 255 -8.15 -9.82 -9.14
C ASN A 255 -8.66 -8.89 -8.01
N VAL A 256 -7.85 -7.90 -7.63
CA VAL A 256 -8.13 -6.98 -6.52
C VAL A 256 -9.49 -6.27 -6.61
N PHE A 257 -9.94 -5.92 -7.81
CA PHE A 257 -11.26 -5.29 -7.99
C PHE A 257 -12.40 -6.24 -7.64
N VAL A 258 -12.31 -7.51 -8.06
CA VAL A 258 -13.29 -8.55 -7.73
C VAL A 258 -13.29 -8.79 -6.23
N VAL A 259 -12.13 -8.87 -5.62
CA VAL A 259 -11.94 -9.04 -4.17
C VAL A 259 -12.62 -7.92 -3.40
N LEU A 260 -12.29 -6.65 -3.70
CA LEU A 260 -12.87 -5.49 -3.03
C LEU A 260 -14.37 -5.36 -3.30
N THR A 261 -14.80 -5.57 -4.54
CA THR A 261 -16.25 -5.51 -4.89
C THR A 261 -17.04 -6.58 -4.15
N SER A 262 -16.52 -7.80 -4.04
CA SER A 262 -17.14 -8.87 -3.25
C SER A 262 -17.27 -8.48 -1.78
N GLY A 263 -16.23 -7.87 -1.22
CA GLY A 263 -16.24 -7.35 0.14
C GLY A 263 -17.28 -6.24 0.35
N ILE A 264 -17.39 -5.31 -0.60
CA ILE A 264 -18.38 -4.22 -0.57
C ILE A 264 -19.81 -4.80 -0.57
N ILE A 265 -20.10 -5.73 -1.49
CA ILE A 265 -21.43 -6.33 -1.59
C ILE A 265 -21.76 -7.09 -0.31
N LEU A 266 -20.86 -7.92 0.18
CA LEU A 266 -21.08 -8.72 1.39
C LEU A 266 -21.26 -7.84 2.62
N SER A 267 -20.43 -6.80 2.77
CA SER A 267 -20.55 -5.83 3.87
C SER A 267 -21.85 -5.02 3.80
N GLY A 268 -22.24 -4.59 2.60
CA GLY A 268 -23.48 -3.86 2.40
C GLY A 268 -24.73 -4.70 2.77
N VAL A 269 -24.73 -5.99 2.41
CA VAL A 269 -25.80 -6.91 2.82
C VAL A 269 -25.84 -7.09 4.33
N ILE A 270 -24.69 -7.28 4.97
CA ILE A 270 -24.59 -7.45 6.41
C ILE A 270 -24.98 -6.16 7.14
N GLY A 271 -24.49 -4.99 6.68
CA GLY A 271 -24.85 -3.70 7.24
C GLY A 271 -26.35 -3.42 7.15
N PHE A 272 -26.97 -3.75 6.02
CA PHE A 272 -28.43 -3.63 5.87
C PHE A 272 -29.22 -4.53 6.85
N ILE A 273 -28.74 -5.75 7.12
CA ILE A 273 -29.36 -6.67 8.07
C ILE A 273 -29.24 -6.17 9.52
N TYR A 274 -28.12 -5.54 9.86
CA TYR A 274 -27.84 -5.06 11.23
C TYR A 274 -28.28 -3.59 11.47
N GLY A 275 -28.65 -2.86 10.42
CA GLY A 275 -29.05 -1.45 10.52
C GLY A 275 -27.89 -0.49 10.78
N ASP A 276 -26.69 -0.86 10.34
CA ASP A 276 -25.47 -0.05 10.45
C ASP A 276 -25.27 0.86 9.22
#